data_631bda435b5d3776ea0c1887f1e9d250
#
_entry.id   631bda435b5d3776ea0c1887f1e9d250
#
_cell.length_a   1.000
_cell.length_b   1.000
_cell.length_c   1.000
_cell.angle_alpha   90.00
_cell.angle_beta   90.00
_cell.angle_gamma   90.00
#
_symmetry.space_group_name_H-M   'P 1'
#
loop_
_entity.id
_entity.type
_entity.pdbx_description
1 polymer ?
#
loop_
_entity_poly.entity_id
_entity_poly.type
_entity_poly.pdbx_seq_one_letter_code
_entity_poly.pdbx_strand_id
1 'polypeptide(L)'
;IWQYFVDHDSSVVQSLARFVTSFGVLGVLLPVAVVVGVLIWVRLRSVTAAIAPWLSVVVCGQIVSVLKRATDIVRPPLELQVVQVRNPSFPSGHTANTTALIVSVVLVVWCVAEFSRRTKMWVSIGGAVIVTAMGLTRLVLNVHWLSDVLAGWCIGAAVGLAVTGLLLAARPLNLDV
;
A
#
# COMPACT_ATOMS: atom_id res chain seq x y z
N ILE A 1 19.07 -2.94 -12.53
CA ILE A 1 18.47 -3.38 -11.26
C ILE A 1 17.70 -4.69 -11.45
N TRP A 2 16.81 -4.81 -12.43
CA TRP A 2 16.08 -6.04 -12.70
C TRP A 2 17.01 -7.23 -12.95
N GLN A 3 18.04 -7.11 -13.81
CA GLN A 3 19.05 -8.13 -14.10
C GLN A 3 19.73 -8.63 -12.82
N TYR A 4 20.00 -7.73 -11.87
CA TYR A 4 20.62 -8.09 -10.59
C TYR A 4 19.81 -9.16 -9.83
N PHE A 5 18.48 -9.05 -9.80
CA PHE A 5 17.63 -10.02 -9.12
C PHE A 5 17.50 -11.35 -9.86
N VAL A 6 17.68 -11.34 -11.19
CA VAL A 6 17.74 -12.57 -11.99
C VAL A 6 19.06 -13.32 -11.73
N ASP A 7 20.18 -12.58 -11.68
CA ASP A 7 21.52 -13.15 -11.55
C ASP A 7 21.86 -13.60 -10.11
N HIS A 8 21.16 -13.03 -9.10
CA HIS A 8 21.37 -13.33 -7.68
C HIS A 8 20.16 -14.06 -7.08
N ASP A 9 19.74 -15.13 -7.74
CA ASP A 9 18.59 -15.93 -7.32
C ASP A 9 18.89 -16.71 -6.03
N SER A 10 18.05 -16.51 -5.00
CA SER A 10 18.11 -17.22 -3.73
C SER A 10 16.74 -17.76 -3.38
N SER A 11 16.62 -19.07 -3.24
CA SER A 11 15.38 -19.75 -2.90
C SER A 11 14.79 -19.28 -1.56
N VAL A 12 15.64 -18.93 -0.59
CA VAL A 12 15.22 -18.38 0.70
C VAL A 12 14.61 -17.00 0.55
N VAL A 13 15.28 -16.11 -0.21
CA VAL A 13 14.81 -14.74 -0.47
C VAL A 13 13.51 -14.77 -1.27
N GLN A 14 13.39 -15.63 -2.26
CA GLN A 14 12.14 -15.81 -3.02
C GLN A 14 10.99 -16.34 -2.15
N SER A 15 11.26 -17.29 -1.28
CA SER A 15 10.24 -17.83 -0.35
C SER A 15 9.75 -16.75 0.61
N LEU A 16 10.65 -15.94 1.16
CA LEU A 16 10.31 -14.79 1.99
C LEU A 16 9.51 -13.74 1.19
N ALA A 17 9.92 -13.45 -0.04
CA ALA A 17 9.21 -12.52 -0.91
C ALA A 17 7.79 -13.01 -1.26
N ARG A 18 7.59 -14.32 -1.50
CA ARG A 18 6.27 -14.93 -1.69
C ARG A 18 5.39 -14.78 -0.44
N PHE A 19 5.96 -15.02 0.73
CA PHE A 19 5.24 -14.86 2.00
C PHE A 19 4.82 -13.41 2.22
N VAL A 20 5.75 -12.45 2.12
CA VAL A 20 5.45 -11.03 2.33
C VAL A 20 4.45 -10.50 1.29
N THR A 21 4.61 -10.87 0.01
CA THR A 21 3.73 -10.39 -1.06
C THR A 21 2.30 -10.90 -0.94
N SER A 22 2.05 -12.03 -0.26
CA SER A 22 0.69 -12.54 -0.05
C SER A 22 -0.19 -11.57 0.75
N PHE A 23 0.41 -10.73 1.59
CA PHE A 23 -0.30 -9.66 2.31
C PHE A 23 -0.67 -8.45 1.44
N GLY A 24 -0.06 -8.31 0.26
CA GLY A 24 -0.33 -7.20 -0.67
C GLY A 24 -1.51 -7.44 -1.63
N VAL A 25 -2.15 -8.60 -1.58
CA VAL A 25 -3.33 -8.93 -2.41
C VAL A 25 -4.55 -8.18 -1.89
N LEU A 26 -5.37 -7.61 -2.78
CA LEU A 26 -6.60 -6.89 -2.38
C LEU A 26 -7.54 -7.71 -1.50
N GLY A 27 -7.64 -9.03 -1.75
CA GLY A 27 -8.42 -9.95 -0.93
C GLY A 27 -7.95 -10.06 0.53
N VAL A 28 -6.70 -9.66 0.83
CA VAL A 28 -6.14 -9.59 2.19
C VAL A 28 -6.14 -8.14 2.70
N LEU A 29 -5.74 -7.18 1.85
CA LEU A 29 -5.66 -5.77 2.26
C LEU A 29 -7.01 -5.17 2.65
N LEU A 30 -8.10 -5.53 1.95
CA LEU A 30 -9.43 -4.99 2.26
C LEU A 30 -9.94 -5.45 3.64
N PRO A 31 -9.93 -6.75 4.00
CA PRO A 31 -10.24 -7.18 5.36
C PRO A 31 -9.33 -6.55 6.41
N VAL A 32 -8.01 -6.47 6.15
CA VAL A 32 -7.06 -5.81 7.06
C VAL A 32 -7.44 -4.34 7.25
N ALA A 33 -7.76 -3.62 6.19
CA ALA A 33 -8.18 -2.22 6.26
C ALA A 33 -9.47 -2.04 7.09
N VAL A 34 -10.43 -2.98 6.98
CA VAL A 34 -11.64 -2.99 7.82
C VAL A 34 -11.28 -3.20 9.29
N VAL A 35 -10.45 -4.20 9.61
CA VAL A 35 -10.01 -4.44 11.00
C VAL A 35 -9.30 -3.24 11.57
N VAL A 36 -8.37 -2.64 10.82
CA VAL A 36 -7.67 -1.41 11.22
C VAL A 36 -8.67 -0.27 11.43
N GLY A 37 -9.64 -0.11 10.54
CA GLY A 37 -10.71 0.88 10.68
C GLY A 37 -11.53 0.69 11.95
N VAL A 38 -11.91 -0.55 12.27
CA VAL A 38 -12.63 -0.87 13.53
C VAL A 38 -11.78 -0.49 14.75
N LEU A 39 -10.50 -0.85 14.77
CA LEU A 39 -9.59 -0.48 15.86
C LEU A 39 -9.46 1.04 16.01
N ILE A 40 -9.34 1.77 14.89
CA ILE A 40 -9.35 3.24 14.89
C ILE A 40 -10.66 3.78 15.46
N TRP A 41 -11.80 3.23 15.04
CA TRP A 41 -13.11 3.68 15.54
C TRP A 41 -13.27 3.45 17.05
N VAL A 42 -12.93 2.27 17.53
CA VAL A 42 -12.99 1.94 18.95
C VAL A 42 -12.11 2.88 19.77
N ARG A 43 -10.91 3.20 19.26
CA ARG A 43 -9.92 4.01 19.98
C ARG A 43 -10.17 5.51 19.90
N LEU A 44 -10.60 6.01 18.73
CA LEU A 44 -10.70 7.45 18.45
C LEU A 44 -12.14 7.96 18.33
N ARG A 45 -13.13 7.08 18.33
CA ARG A 45 -14.55 7.39 18.16
C ARG A 45 -14.86 8.28 16.94
N SER A 46 -14.04 8.19 15.90
CA SER A 46 -14.15 8.97 14.67
C SER A 46 -14.45 8.08 13.48
N VAL A 47 -15.64 8.21 12.91
CA VAL A 47 -16.06 7.44 11.73
C VAL A 47 -15.23 7.80 10.49
N THR A 48 -14.95 9.09 10.28
CA THR A 48 -14.14 9.55 9.14
C THR A 48 -12.71 8.98 9.18
N ALA A 49 -12.08 8.98 10.35
CA ALA A 49 -10.77 8.37 10.54
C ALA A 49 -10.79 6.83 10.36
N ALA A 50 -11.87 6.18 10.79
CA ALA A 50 -12.02 4.73 10.70
C ALA A 50 -12.22 4.25 9.26
N ILE A 51 -12.97 4.98 8.47
CA ILE A 51 -13.27 4.63 7.06
C ILE A 51 -12.09 4.92 6.13
N ALA A 52 -11.20 5.85 6.50
CA ALA A 52 -10.14 6.35 5.64
C ALA A 52 -9.20 5.28 5.09
N PRO A 53 -8.68 4.32 5.90
CA PRO A 53 -7.79 3.27 5.37
C PRO A 53 -8.45 2.38 4.33
N TRP A 54 -9.69 1.97 4.58
CA TRP A 54 -10.46 1.14 3.66
C TRP A 54 -10.76 1.87 2.36
N LEU A 55 -11.27 3.10 2.43
CA LEU A 55 -11.59 3.89 1.25
C LEU A 55 -10.34 4.21 0.42
N SER A 56 -9.20 4.46 1.07
CA SER A 56 -7.91 4.67 0.39
C SER A 56 -7.52 3.45 -0.44
N VAL A 57 -7.67 2.23 0.09
CA VAL A 57 -7.38 0.99 -0.65
C VAL A 57 -8.34 0.80 -1.81
N VAL A 58 -9.64 1.04 -1.61
CA VAL A 58 -10.65 0.90 -2.67
C VAL A 58 -10.38 1.87 -3.81
N VAL A 59 -10.20 3.15 -3.52
CA VAL A 59 -9.92 4.19 -4.53
C VAL A 59 -8.61 3.90 -5.26
N CYS A 60 -7.56 3.54 -4.53
CA CYS A 60 -6.27 3.19 -5.12
C CYS A 60 -6.39 1.97 -6.06
N GLY A 61 -7.10 0.94 -5.64
CA GLY A 61 -7.34 -0.25 -6.45
C GLY A 61 -8.07 0.05 -7.77
N GLN A 62 -9.05 0.97 -7.74
CA GLN A 62 -9.75 1.42 -8.97
C GLN A 62 -8.80 2.19 -9.89
N ILE A 63 -8.03 3.14 -9.35
CA ILE A 63 -7.04 3.91 -10.13
C ILE A 63 -6.02 2.97 -10.78
N VAL A 64 -5.46 2.04 -10.01
CA VAL A 64 -4.51 1.03 -10.53
C VAL A 64 -5.15 0.20 -11.64
N SER A 65 -6.40 -0.22 -11.48
CA SER A 65 -7.12 -1.01 -12.48
C SER A 65 -7.36 -0.25 -13.78
N VAL A 66 -7.68 1.04 -13.69
CA VAL A 66 -7.84 1.92 -14.86
C VAL A 66 -6.50 2.12 -15.56
N LEU A 67 -5.45 2.44 -14.81
CA LEU A 67 -4.10 2.66 -15.36
C LEU A 67 -3.55 1.41 -16.05
N LYS A 68 -3.75 0.22 -15.48
CA LYS A 68 -3.34 -1.03 -16.09
C LYS A 68 -3.97 -1.24 -17.46
N ARG A 69 -5.27 -0.98 -17.59
CA ARG A 69 -5.97 -1.09 -18.88
C ARG A 69 -5.55 -0.03 -19.88
N ALA A 70 -5.23 1.18 -19.39
CA ALA A 70 -4.86 2.30 -20.26
C ALA A 70 -3.42 2.21 -20.79
N THR A 71 -2.48 1.62 -20.02
CA THR A 71 -1.06 1.58 -20.38
C THR A 71 -0.67 0.30 -21.10
N ASP A 72 -1.30 -0.82 -20.76
CA ASP A 72 -1.03 -2.18 -21.27
C ASP A 72 0.47 -2.56 -21.33
N ILE A 73 1.24 -2.07 -20.34
CA ILE A 73 2.70 -2.30 -20.31
C ILE A 73 2.99 -3.77 -19.98
N VAL A 74 3.86 -4.37 -20.79
CA VAL A 74 4.27 -5.77 -20.68
C VAL A 74 5.15 -5.98 -19.45
N ARG A 75 4.96 -7.11 -18.75
CA ARG A 75 5.78 -7.54 -17.61
C ARG A 75 7.15 -8.06 -18.04
N PRO A 76 8.09 -8.24 -17.10
CA PRO A 76 9.27 -9.07 -17.32
C PRO A 76 8.91 -10.44 -17.90
N PRO A 77 9.81 -11.08 -18.70
CA PRO A 77 9.57 -12.36 -19.36
C PRO A 77 9.05 -13.43 -18.41
N LEU A 78 8.03 -14.20 -18.84
CA LEU A 78 7.36 -15.21 -18.00
C LEU A 78 8.31 -16.30 -17.49
N GLU A 79 9.33 -16.63 -18.28
CA GLU A 79 10.34 -17.64 -17.97
C GLU A 79 11.22 -17.26 -16.77
N LEU A 80 11.33 -15.96 -16.50
CA LEU A 80 12.12 -15.39 -15.41
C LEU A 80 11.27 -15.00 -14.19
N GLN A 81 9.93 -15.06 -14.31
CA GLN A 81 9.05 -14.76 -13.20
C GLN A 81 9.01 -15.92 -12.20
N VAL A 82 9.29 -15.63 -10.94
CA VAL A 82 9.18 -16.61 -9.83
C VAL A 82 7.72 -17.03 -9.57
N VAL A 83 6.78 -16.14 -9.88
CA VAL A 83 5.33 -16.37 -9.85
C VAL A 83 4.75 -15.83 -11.14
N GLN A 84 4.14 -16.68 -11.95
CA GLN A 84 3.62 -16.28 -13.24
C GLN A 84 2.40 -15.34 -13.13
N VAL A 85 2.51 -14.15 -13.70
CA VAL A 85 1.47 -13.12 -13.74
C VAL A 85 1.36 -12.58 -15.16
N ARG A 86 0.15 -12.57 -15.74
CA ARG A 86 -0.08 -12.25 -17.15
C ARG A 86 -0.81 -10.93 -17.41
N ASN A 87 -1.41 -10.31 -16.37
CA ASN A 87 -2.08 -9.01 -16.54
C ASN A 87 -1.06 -7.86 -16.69
N PRO A 88 -1.44 -6.68 -17.21
CA PRO A 88 -0.52 -5.56 -17.42
C PRO A 88 0.33 -5.21 -16.20
N SER A 89 1.59 -4.78 -16.46
CA SER A 89 2.59 -4.55 -15.42
C SER A 89 2.35 -3.27 -14.63
N PHE A 90 2.16 -2.16 -15.33
CA PHE A 90 2.13 -0.81 -14.76
C PHE A 90 0.73 -0.35 -14.33
N PRO A 91 0.63 0.29 -13.18
CA PRO A 91 1.56 0.31 -12.05
C PRO A 91 1.47 -0.97 -11.20
N SER A 92 2.40 -1.15 -10.23
CA SER A 92 2.35 -2.27 -9.28
C SER A 92 1.19 -2.11 -8.28
N GLY A 93 0.18 -2.95 -8.41
CA GLY A 93 -1.00 -2.89 -7.54
C GLY A 93 -0.71 -3.27 -6.08
N HIS A 94 0.15 -4.28 -5.83
CA HIS A 94 0.57 -4.64 -4.47
C HIS A 94 1.25 -3.44 -3.77
N THR A 95 2.17 -2.81 -4.46
CA THR A 95 2.89 -1.63 -3.95
C THR A 95 1.93 -0.47 -3.69
N ALA A 96 1.09 -0.11 -4.67
CA ALA A 96 0.20 1.04 -4.58
C ALA A 96 -0.83 0.88 -3.46
N ASN A 97 -1.52 -0.26 -3.39
CA ASN A 97 -2.59 -0.48 -2.41
C ASN A 97 -2.04 -0.59 -0.98
N THR A 98 -0.89 -1.26 -0.79
CA THR A 98 -0.22 -1.30 0.52
C THR A 98 0.23 0.09 0.95
N THR A 99 0.77 0.88 0.02
CA THR A 99 1.18 2.26 0.32
C THR A 99 -0.01 3.14 0.70
N ALA A 100 -1.13 3.04 -0.03
CA ALA A 100 -2.35 3.80 0.27
C ALA A 100 -2.89 3.48 1.68
N LEU A 101 -2.92 2.19 2.05
CA LEU A 101 -3.31 1.75 3.39
C LEU A 101 -2.40 2.36 4.46
N ILE A 102 -1.09 2.17 4.33
CA ILE A 102 -0.12 2.58 5.34
C ILE A 102 -0.08 4.10 5.50
N VAL A 103 -0.07 4.85 4.38
CA VAL A 103 -0.08 6.32 4.42
C VAL A 103 -1.36 6.84 5.08
N SER A 104 -2.51 6.24 4.80
CA SER A 104 -3.77 6.58 5.46
C SER A 104 -3.69 6.36 6.98
N VAL A 105 -3.19 5.20 7.43
CA VAL A 105 -3.03 4.89 8.86
C VAL A 105 -2.07 5.87 9.53
N VAL A 106 -0.91 6.12 8.92
CA VAL A 106 0.08 7.07 9.43
C VAL A 106 -0.53 8.46 9.57
N LEU A 107 -1.26 8.95 8.57
CA LEU A 107 -1.89 10.26 8.60
C LEU A 107 -2.95 10.35 9.72
N VAL A 108 -3.79 9.33 9.90
CA VAL A 108 -4.74 9.26 11.03
C VAL A 108 -4.00 9.31 12.37
N VAL A 109 -2.91 8.57 12.51
CA VAL A 109 -2.11 8.56 13.74
C VAL A 109 -1.50 9.93 14.04
N TRP A 110 -1.04 10.65 13.01
CA TRP A 110 -0.46 11.98 13.20
C TRP A 110 -1.48 13.07 13.49
N CYS A 111 -2.63 13.05 12.79
CA CYS A 111 -3.60 14.13 12.83
C CYS A 111 -4.69 13.97 13.90
N VAL A 112 -4.95 12.72 14.34
CA VAL A 112 -6.13 12.42 15.17
C VAL A 112 -5.75 11.76 16.47
N ALA A 113 -4.78 10.86 16.50
CA ALA A 113 -4.47 10.09 17.69
C ALA A 113 -3.60 10.91 18.67
N GLU A 114 -3.99 10.89 19.94
CA GLU A 114 -3.23 11.51 21.04
C GLU A 114 -2.06 10.62 21.50
N PHE A 115 -1.24 10.18 20.54
CA PHE A 115 -0.04 9.41 20.83
C PHE A 115 1.16 10.31 21.02
N SER A 116 2.16 9.82 21.80
CA SER A 116 3.44 10.49 21.93
C SER A 116 4.13 10.63 20.56
N ARG A 117 4.95 11.68 20.38
CA ARG A 117 5.75 11.87 19.16
C ARG A 117 6.59 10.63 18.86
N ARG A 118 7.16 9.98 19.89
CA ARG A 118 7.94 8.75 19.75
C ARG A 118 7.11 7.62 19.14
N THR A 119 5.89 7.41 19.62
CA THR A 119 4.96 6.41 19.05
C THR A 119 4.64 6.70 17.60
N LYS A 120 4.29 7.96 17.26
CA LYS A 120 4.02 8.39 15.88
C LYS A 120 5.21 8.14 14.96
N MET A 121 6.43 8.39 15.43
CA MET A 121 7.67 8.10 14.68
C MET A 121 7.82 6.59 14.42
N TRP A 122 7.64 5.74 15.43
CA TRP A 122 7.77 4.30 15.24
C TRP A 122 6.72 3.73 14.29
N VAL A 123 5.49 4.23 14.35
CA VAL A 123 4.45 3.85 13.37
C VAL A 123 4.85 4.26 11.96
N SER A 124 5.41 5.46 11.77
CA SER A 124 5.88 5.93 10.46
C SER A 124 7.05 5.09 9.94
N ILE A 125 8.03 4.77 10.78
CA ILE A 125 9.19 3.93 10.42
C ILE A 125 8.72 2.52 10.05
N GLY A 126 7.89 1.90 10.89
CA GLY A 126 7.32 0.58 10.60
C GLY A 126 6.53 0.57 9.30
N GLY A 127 5.72 1.62 9.07
CA GLY A 127 4.99 1.81 7.82
C GLY A 127 5.91 1.91 6.61
N ALA A 128 6.98 2.71 6.69
CA ALA A 128 7.98 2.84 5.63
C ALA A 128 8.67 1.51 5.32
N VAL A 129 9.03 0.72 6.35
CA VAL A 129 9.61 -0.62 6.19
C VAL A 129 8.64 -1.55 5.45
N ILE A 130 7.37 -1.59 5.84
CA ILE A 130 6.35 -2.43 5.20
C ILE A 130 6.19 -2.05 3.71
N VAL A 131 6.05 -0.76 3.41
CA VAL A 131 5.87 -0.25 2.05
C VAL A 131 7.09 -0.57 1.18
N THR A 132 8.30 -0.37 1.71
CA THR A 132 9.55 -0.68 1.01
C THR A 132 9.68 -2.17 0.77
N ALA A 133 9.47 -3.00 1.79
CA ALA A 133 9.53 -4.45 1.68
C ALA A 133 8.52 -4.96 0.63
N MET A 134 7.27 -4.47 0.63
CA MET A 134 6.28 -4.84 -0.37
C MET A 134 6.75 -4.53 -1.79
N GLY A 135 7.29 -3.34 -2.03
CA GLY A 135 7.83 -2.97 -3.35
C GLY A 135 9.01 -3.87 -3.77
N LEU A 136 9.94 -4.14 -2.86
CA LEU A 136 11.10 -5.00 -3.13
C LEU A 136 10.68 -6.44 -3.45
N THR A 137 9.64 -6.99 -2.81
CA THR A 137 9.17 -8.34 -3.16
C THR A 137 8.78 -8.46 -4.63
N ARG A 138 8.27 -7.36 -5.24
CA ARG A 138 7.84 -7.39 -6.65
C ARG A 138 9.02 -7.44 -7.62
N LEU A 139 10.15 -6.88 -7.22
CA LEU A 139 11.41 -6.94 -7.98
C LEU A 139 12.08 -8.31 -7.80
N VAL A 140 12.16 -8.80 -6.55
CA VAL A 140 12.72 -10.13 -6.23
C VAL A 140 11.95 -11.24 -6.96
N LEU A 141 10.63 -11.14 -7.07
CA LEU A 141 9.80 -12.12 -7.77
C LEU A 141 9.82 -11.96 -9.29
N ASN A 142 10.56 -10.99 -9.82
CA ASN A 142 10.68 -10.69 -11.26
C ASN A 142 9.32 -10.46 -11.96
N VAL A 143 8.32 -9.91 -11.26
CA VAL A 143 6.98 -9.71 -11.80
C VAL A 143 6.66 -8.25 -12.17
N HIS A 144 7.53 -7.32 -11.80
CA HIS A 144 7.41 -5.89 -12.09
C HIS A 144 8.74 -5.24 -12.43
N TRP A 145 8.69 -4.19 -13.25
CA TRP A 145 9.79 -3.28 -13.47
C TRP A 145 9.93 -2.32 -12.27
N LEU A 146 11.13 -1.74 -12.11
CA LEU A 146 11.36 -0.73 -11.05
C LEU A 146 10.41 0.46 -11.19
N SER A 147 10.14 0.90 -12.43
CA SER A 147 9.18 1.98 -12.72
C SER A 147 7.78 1.69 -12.19
N ASP A 148 7.31 0.42 -12.26
CA ASP A 148 5.99 0.02 -11.77
C ASP A 148 5.90 0.16 -10.25
N VAL A 149 7.00 -0.18 -9.56
CA VAL A 149 7.12 -0.09 -8.10
C VAL A 149 7.18 1.36 -7.65
N LEU A 150 8.01 2.18 -8.30
CA LEU A 150 8.12 3.62 -8.01
C LEU A 150 6.78 4.33 -8.23
N ALA A 151 6.12 4.08 -9.37
CA ALA A 151 4.79 4.60 -9.64
C ALA A 151 3.77 4.12 -8.60
N GLY A 152 3.86 2.85 -8.19
CA GLY A 152 3.00 2.29 -7.13
C GLY A 152 3.15 3.04 -5.81
N TRP A 153 4.38 3.35 -5.38
CA TRP A 153 4.62 4.17 -4.18
C TRP A 153 4.04 5.57 -4.31
N CYS A 154 4.28 6.24 -5.44
CA CYS A 154 3.77 7.60 -5.67
C CYS A 154 2.24 7.66 -5.69
N ILE A 155 1.59 6.75 -6.45
CA ILE A 155 0.13 6.68 -6.56
C ILE A 155 -0.49 6.35 -5.21
N GLY A 156 0.03 5.33 -4.53
CA GLY A 156 -0.48 4.93 -3.23
C GLY A 156 -0.35 6.04 -2.18
N ALA A 157 0.79 6.74 -2.16
CA ALA A 157 0.99 7.88 -1.26
C ALA A 157 0.01 9.03 -1.57
N ALA A 158 -0.11 9.40 -2.85
CA ALA A 158 -1.02 10.46 -3.27
C ALA A 158 -2.49 10.15 -2.91
N VAL A 159 -2.95 8.93 -3.16
CA VAL A 159 -4.31 8.50 -2.84
C VAL A 159 -4.52 8.43 -1.33
N GLY A 160 -3.59 7.84 -0.57
CA GLY A 160 -3.68 7.75 0.89
C GLY A 160 -3.75 9.14 1.55
N LEU A 161 -2.93 10.08 1.09
CA LEU A 161 -2.95 11.47 1.56
C LEU A 161 -4.25 12.18 1.17
N ALA A 162 -4.66 12.10 -0.10
CA ALA A 162 -5.82 12.82 -0.59
C ALA A 162 -7.12 12.32 0.06
N VAL A 163 -7.38 11.01 0.03
CA VAL A 163 -8.61 10.43 0.60
C VAL A 163 -8.69 10.68 2.10
N THR A 164 -7.59 10.40 2.82
CA THR A 164 -7.59 10.61 4.28
C THR A 164 -7.67 12.09 4.64
N GLY A 165 -6.92 12.94 3.96
CA GLY A 165 -6.94 14.39 4.18
C GLY A 165 -8.33 14.98 3.98
N LEU A 166 -9.03 14.61 2.89
CA LEU A 166 -10.41 15.05 2.63
C LEU A 166 -11.39 14.58 3.71
N LEU A 167 -11.31 13.31 4.12
CA LEU A 167 -12.17 12.78 5.16
C LEU A 167 -11.92 13.43 6.53
N LEU A 168 -10.68 13.74 6.85
CA LEU A 168 -10.34 14.41 8.09
C LEU A 168 -10.73 15.90 8.06
N ALA A 169 -10.63 16.57 6.93
CA ALA A 169 -11.09 17.95 6.76
C ALA A 169 -12.62 18.09 6.81
N ALA A 170 -13.34 17.05 6.37
CA ALA A 170 -14.81 17.02 6.39
C ALA A 170 -15.40 16.71 7.80
N ARG A 171 -14.60 16.61 8.87
CA ARG A 171 -15.10 16.44 10.23
C ARG A 171 -15.94 17.65 10.61
N PRO A 172 -17.12 17.45 11.21
CA PRO A 172 -17.81 18.57 11.84
C PRO A 172 -16.87 19.17 12.90
N LEU A 173 -16.64 20.47 12.83
CA LEU A 173 -16.04 21.21 13.94
C LEU A 173 -16.96 20.98 15.13
N ASN A 174 -16.49 20.26 16.15
CA ASN A 174 -17.16 20.29 17.44
C ASN A 174 -17.01 21.73 17.93
N LEU A 175 -18.03 22.54 17.65
CA LEU A 175 -18.27 23.81 18.33
C LEU A 175 -18.81 23.44 19.70
N ASP A 176 -17.91 22.98 20.58
CA ASP A 176 -18.24 22.91 22.00
C ASP A 176 -18.40 24.36 22.47
N VAL A 177 -19.66 24.78 22.59
CA VAL A 177 -20.11 26.01 23.29
C VAL A 177 -20.16 25.71 24.77
#